data_2d42efca00bc13df2e7cc98b06225a05
#
_entry.id   2d42efca00bc13df2e7cc98b06225a05
#
_cell.length_a   1.000
_cell.length_b   1.000
_cell.length_c   1.000
_cell.angle_alpha   90.00
_cell.angle_beta   90.00
_cell.angle_gamma   90.00
#
_symmetry.space_group_name_H-M   'P 1'
#
loop_
_entity.id
_entity.type
_entity.pdbx_description
1 polymer ?
#
loop_
_entity_poly.entity_id
_entity_poly.type
_entity_poly.pdbx_seq_one_letter_code
_entity_poly.pdbx_strand_id
1 'polypeptide(L)'
;MAGGEKYERPAIAGSGTIATGLAACASVASKVLLLARSDASAWKAEEQAHSLAAKIDGGDAKRIKVTTQAGDLAECDLVVEAIVEELGPKVDLLQTVGDAAADADLATTTSSLSLDELASQSGHAGRVFGLHPFNPVVKMDLIELCLPDATNDEIRPRARTWCEAIGKTVVEVPNEPGFVVNRLLFPYLFDAVRLMEQTGMGAEEVDSCMTLGANYPMGPLALLDLIGVDVAVAIGEALHADSGEDHHRPPGRLIALVDAGKLGRKSGAGFYEYD
;
A
#
# COMPACT_ATOMS: atom_id res chain seq x y z
N MET A 1 -29.48 2.88 9.70
CA MET A 1 -28.18 2.47 9.15
C MET A 1 -28.08 0.96 9.38
N ALA A 2 -28.23 0.15 8.33
CA ALA A 2 -28.04 -1.31 8.43
C ALA A 2 -26.53 -1.50 8.62
N GLY A 3 -26.13 -2.01 9.81
CA GLY A 3 -24.76 -2.40 10.07
C GLY A 3 -24.45 -3.60 9.17
N GLY A 4 -23.54 -3.45 8.21
CA GLY A 4 -22.99 -4.58 7.48
C GLY A 4 -22.33 -5.54 8.46
N GLU A 5 -22.38 -6.82 8.18
CA GLU A 5 -21.67 -7.83 8.98
C GLU A 5 -20.18 -7.42 9.04
N LYS A 6 -19.62 -7.45 10.23
CA LYS A 6 -18.24 -7.06 10.50
C LYS A 6 -17.33 -8.25 10.27
N TYR A 7 -16.14 -8.01 9.67
CA TYR A 7 -15.10 -9.05 9.67
C TYR A 7 -14.63 -9.31 11.11
N GLU A 8 -14.67 -10.55 11.52
CA GLU A 8 -14.34 -10.98 12.88
C GLU A 8 -12.98 -11.68 12.96
N ARG A 9 -12.57 -12.29 11.84
CA ARG A 9 -11.35 -13.10 11.73
C ARG A 9 -10.50 -12.66 10.53
N PRO A 10 -9.99 -11.43 10.51
CA PRO A 10 -9.15 -10.96 9.43
C PRO A 10 -7.78 -11.62 9.45
N ALA A 11 -7.23 -11.85 8.26
CA ALA A 11 -5.85 -12.23 8.05
C ALA A 11 -5.14 -11.23 7.13
N ILE A 12 -3.83 -11.08 7.33
CA ILE A 12 -2.95 -10.28 6.46
C ILE A 12 -1.91 -11.23 5.87
N ALA A 13 -1.82 -11.31 4.56
CA ALA A 13 -0.85 -12.15 3.86
C ALA A 13 0.33 -11.32 3.35
N GLY A 14 1.45 -11.43 4.03
CA GLY A 14 2.68 -10.67 3.78
C GLY A 14 3.49 -10.48 5.05
N SER A 15 4.72 -9.99 4.92
CA SER A 15 5.64 -9.77 6.05
C SER A 15 6.39 -8.42 5.98
N GLY A 16 6.00 -7.57 5.02
CA GLY A 16 6.58 -6.24 4.82
C GLY A 16 5.95 -5.17 5.74
N THR A 17 6.37 -3.92 5.53
CA THR A 17 5.93 -2.76 6.35
C THR A 17 4.42 -2.51 6.27
N ILE A 18 3.80 -2.71 5.11
CA ILE A 18 2.34 -2.59 4.95
C ILE A 18 1.64 -3.71 5.72
N ALA A 19 2.06 -4.96 5.54
CA ALA A 19 1.44 -6.11 6.21
C ALA A 19 1.51 -5.99 7.74
N THR A 20 2.70 -5.70 8.28
CA THR A 20 2.90 -5.58 9.73
C THR A 20 2.19 -4.35 10.32
N GLY A 21 2.12 -3.25 9.56
CA GLY A 21 1.36 -2.06 9.92
C GLY A 21 -0.16 -2.31 9.96
N LEU A 22 -0.71 -3.00 8.94
CA LEU A 22 -2.13 -3.39 8.92
C LEU A 22 -2.46 -4.36 10.05
N ALA A 23 -1.60 -5.37 10.31
CA ALA A 23 -1.79 -6.29 11.41
C ALA A 23 -1.82 -5.57 12.77
N ALA A 24 -0.93 -4.59 12.96
CA ALA A 24 -0.92 -3.75 14.15
C ALA A 24 -2.22 -2.95 14.30
N CYS A 25 -2.71 -2.29 13.24
CA CYS A 25 -3.99 -1.58 13.26
C CYS A 25 -5.17 -2.54 13.50
N ALA A 26 -5.18 -3.71 12.83
CA ALA A 26 -6.25 -4.71 12.99
C ALA A 26 -6.36 -5.23 14.43
N SER A 27 -5.24 -5.27 15.18
CA SER A 27 -5.21 -5.70 16.57
C SER A 27 -6.03 -4.82 17.52
N VAL A 28 -6.38 -3.60 17.13
CA VAL A 28 -7.28 -2.72 17.88
C VAL A 28 -8.70 -3.33 17.95
N ALA A 29 -9.19 -3.86 16.84
CA ALA A 29 -10.57 -4.29 16.69
C ALA A 29 -10.79 -5.80 16.95
N SER A 30 -9.82 -6.66 16.55
CA SER A 30 -10.01 -8.13 16.58
C SER A 30 -8.68 -8.88 16.70
N LYS A 31 -8.77 -10.21 16.82
CA LYS A 31 -7.63 -11.08 16.57
C LYS A 31 -7.31 -11.04 15.07
N VAL A 32 -6.04 -11.05 14.72
CA VAL A 32 -5.56 -11.04 13.34
C VAL A 32 -4.51 -12.13 13.14
N LEU A 33 -4.57 -12.82 12.00
CA LEU A 33 -3.57 -13.80 11.60
C LEU A 33 -2.66 -13.18 10.54
N LEU A 34 -1.35 -13.25 10.72
CA LEU A 34 -0.36 -12.74 9.77
C LEU A 34 0.31 -13.93 9.08
N LEU A 35 0.07 -14.11 7.79
CA LEU A 35 0.68 -15.16 6.99
C LEU A 35 2.00 -14.67 6.40
N ALA A 36 3.09 -15.31 6.79
CA ALA A 36 4.43 -15.08 6.26
C ALA A 36 4.89 -16.26 5.38
N ARG A 37 5.76 -15.99 4.40
CA ARG A 37 6.22 -17.03 3.47
C ARG A 37 7.22 -18.04 4.05
N SER A 38 7.85 -17.74 5.21
CA SER A 38 8.87 -18.58 5.84
C SER A 38 9.02 -18.24 7.32
N ASP A 39 9.56 -19.17 8.11
CA ASP A 39 9.79 -18.97 9.55
C ASP A 39 10.68 -17.74 9.84
N ALA A 40 11.70 -17.52 9.01
CA ALA A 40 12.58 -16.35 9.16
C ALA A 40 11.86 -15.02 8.94
N SER A 41 10.93 -14.97 7.96
CA SER A 41 10.09 -13.78 7.73
C SER A 41 8.97 -13.67 8.76
N ALA A 42 8.45 -14.79 9.26
CA ALA A 42 7.44 -14.83 10.32
C ALA A 42 7.96 -14.19 11.61
N TRP A 43 9.14 -14.60 12.07
CA TRP A 43 9.75 -14.04 13.28
C TRP A 43 9.94 -12.53 13.21
N LYS A 44 10.49 -12.03 12.08
CA LYS A 44 10.68 -10.58 11.87
C LYS A 44 9.37 -9.82 11.82
N ALA A 45 8.37 -10.39 11.13
CA ALA A 45 7.05 -9.77 10.98
C ALA A 45 6.30 -9.72 12.33
N GLU A 46 6.43 -10.77 13.15
CA GLU A 46 5.85 -10.79 14.50
C GLU A 46 6.45 -9.70 15.39
N GLU A 47 7.78 -9.63 15.46
CA GLU A 47 8.49 -8.61 16.25
C GLU A 47 8.08 -7.19 15.80
N GLN A 48 8.06 -6.94 14.48
CA GLN A 48 7.69 -5.64 13.94
C GLN A 48 6.22 -5.30 14.22
N ALA A 49 5.29 -6.22 13.97
CA ALA A 49 3.86 -6.00 14.18
C ALA A 49 3.55 -5.76 15.67
N HIS A 50 4.17 -6.53 16.58
CA HIS A 50 4.04 -6.35 18.03
C HIS A 50 4.58 -4.99 18.48
N SER A 51 5.77 -4.59 17.97
CA SER A 51 6.36 -3.27 18.26
C SER A 51 5.48 -2.12 17.76
N LEU A 52 4.82 -2.28 16.61
CA LEU A 52 3.90 -1.30 16.06
C LEU A 52 2.58 -1.25 16.85
N ALA A 53 2.00 -2.40 17.19
CA ALA A 53 0.77 -2.47 17.99
C ALA A 53 0.93 -1.79 19.36
N ALA A 54 2.10 -1.91 19.99
CA ALA A 54 2.39 -1.24 21.26
C ALA A 54 2.44 0.30 21.16
N LYS A 55 2.47 0.87 19.95
CA LYS A 55 2.53 2.32 19.70
C LYS A 55 1.18 2.90 19.25
N ILE A 56 0.17 2.05 19.08
CA ILE A 56 -1.18 2.45 18.65
C ILE A 56 -2.10 2.43 19.87
N ASP A 57 -2.93 3.46 20.02
CA ASP A 57 -3.95 3.47 21.06
C ASP A 57 -4.95 2.31 20.85
N GLY A 58 -5.13 1.50 21.89
CA GLY A 58 -5.95 0.29 21.82
C GLY A 58 -5.31 -0.91 21.09
N GLY A 59 -4.08 -0.79 20.59
CA GLY A 59 -3.36 -1.89 19.95
C GLY A 59 -2.96 -2.98 20.95
N ASP A 60 -3.13 -4.26 20.58
CA ASP A 60 -2.84 -5.40 21.43
C ASP A 60 -2.02 -6.46 20.68
N ALA A 61 -0.72 -6.50 20.95
CA ALA A 61 0.20 -7.49 20.36
C ALA A 61 -0.25 -8.94 20.59
N LYS A 62 -0.97 -9.25 21.68
CA LYS A 62 -1.48 -10.61 21.98
C LYS A 62 -2.57 -11.07 21.01
N ARG A 63 -3.19 -10.13 20.29
CA ARG A 63 -4.18 -10.42 19.26
C ARG A 63 -3.56 -10.78 17.91
N ILE A 64 -2.26 -10.52 17.72
CA ILE A 64 -1.54 -10.83 16.48
C ILE A 64 -0.91 -12.21 16.62
N LYS A 65 -1.27 -13.13 15.72
CA LYS A 65 -0.62 -14.43 15.58
C LYS A 65 0.02 -14.53 14.21
N VAL A 66 1.16 -15.20 14.11
CA VAL A 66 1.86 -15.40 12.85
C VAL A 66 1.86 -16.87 12.48
N THR A 67 1.67 -17.16 11.20
CA THR A 67 1.75 -18.51 10.62
C THR A 67 2.51 -18.48 9.31
N THR A 68 2.99 -19.66 8.89
CA THR A 68 3.56 -19.89 7.55
C THR A 68 2.70 -20.86 6.74
N GLN A 69 1.53 -21.26 7.26
CA GLN A 69 0.66 -22.24 6.64
C GLN A 69 -0.62 -21.56 6.13
N ALA A 70 -0.84 -21.56 4.81
CA ALA A 70 -2.06 -20.99 4.22
C ALA A 70 -3.33 -21.69 4.72
N GLY A 71 -3.27 -23.00 5.06
CA GLY A 71 -4.40 -23.75 5.61
C GLY A 71 -4.95 -23.21 6.93
N ASP A 72 -4.14 -22.46 7.70
CA ASP A 72 -4.59 -21.82 8.94
C ASP A 72 -5.60 -20.67 8.70
N LEU A 73 -5.71 -20.21 7.44
CA LEU A 73 -6.65 -19.17 7.03
C LEU A 73 -8.09 -19.69 6.80
N ALA A 74 -8.33 -20.98 6.88
CA ALA A 74 -9.61 -21.63 6.50
C ALA A 74 -10.85 -21.02 7.18
N GLU A 75 -10.69 -20.46 8.37
CA GLU A 75 -11.79 -19.82 9.10
C GLU A 75 -11.77 -18.29 9.02
N CYS A 76 -10.85 -17.69 8.25
CA CYS A 76 -10.82 -16.24 8.07
C CYS A 76 -11.99 -15.79 7.18
N ASP A 77 -12.49 -14.58 7.45
CA ASP A 77 -13.57 -13.92 6.70
C ASP A 77 -13.08 -12.75 5.86
N LEU A 78 -11.83 -12.32 6.06
CA LEU A 78 -11.10 -11.36 5.25
C LEU A 78 -9.64 -11.79 5.15
N VAL A 79 -9.07 -11.77 3.94
CA VAL A 79 -7.62 -11.90 3.75
C VAL A 79 -7.12 -10.69 2.96
N VAL A 80 -6.17 -9.93 3.54
CA VAL A 80 -5.55 -8.78 2.89
C VAL A 80 -4.16 -9.18 2.40
N GLU A 81 -3.98 -9.26 1.08
CA GLU A 81 -2.68 -9.48 0.45
C GLU A 81 -1.84 -8.19 0.51
N ALA A 82 -0.61 -8.29 1.01
CA ALA A 82 0.33 -7.18 1.18
C ALA A 82 1.80 -7.63 0.96
N ILE A 83 2.08 -8.12 -0.26
CA ILE A 83 3.43 -8.53 -0.69
C ILE A 83 4.03 -7.55 -1.72
N VAL A 84 5.12 -7.95 -2.39
CA VAL A 84 5.77 -7.16 -3.44
C VAL A 84 4.80 -6.80 -4.57
N GLU A 85 5.02 -5.64 -5.19
CA GLU A 85 4.15 -5.08 -6.22
C GLU A 85 4.48 -5.70 -7.60
N GLU A 86 4.19 -6.99 -7.73
CA GLU A 86 4.40 -7.79 -8.94
C GLU A 86 3.16 -8.64 -9.22
N LEU A 87 2.67 -8.62 -10.46
CA LEU A 87 1.40 -9.25 -10.85
C LEU A 87 1.40 -10.76 -10.53
N GLY A 88 2.38 -11.50 -11.03
CA GLY A 88 2.43 -12.96 -10.86
C GLY A 88 2.41 -13.39 -9.38
N PRO A 89 3.33 -12.93 -8.54
CA PRO A 89 3.32 -13.24 -7.11
C PRO A 89 2.02 -12.89 -6.39
N LYS A 90 1.37 -11.75 -6.73
CA LYS A 90 0.09 -11.37 -6.13
C LYS A 90 -1.05 -12.29 -6.59
N VAL A 91 -1.09 -12.64 -7.87
CA VAL A 91 -2.07 -13.59 -8.41
C VAL A 91 -1.93 -14.95 -7.72
N ASP A 92 -0.71 -15.50 -7.65
CA ASP A 92 -0.43 -16.79 -7.03
C ASP A 92 -0.83 -16.80 -5.54
N LEU A 93 -0.55 -15.72 -4.84
CA LEU A 93 -0.94 -15.61 -3.42
C LEU A 93 -2.45 -15.48 -3.26
N LEU A 94 -3.12 -14.60 -4.03
CA LEU A 94 -4.58 -14.43 -3.98
C LEU A 94 -5.30 -15.74 -4.31
N GLN A 95 -4.81 -16.51 -5.29
CA GLN A 95 -5.33 -17.85 -5.58
C GLN A 95 -5.13 -18.78 -4.37
N THR A 96 -3.91 -18.86 -3.84
CA THR A 96 -3.57 -19.75 -2.71
C THR A 96 -4.42 -19.45 -1.47
N VAL A 97 -4.54 -18.18 -1.09
CA VAL A 97 -5.30 -17.80 0.10
C VAL A 97 -6.81 -17.87 -0.14
N GLY A 98 -7.26 -17.59 -1.36
CA GLY A 98 -8.66 -17.71 -1.75
C GLY A 98 -9.16 -19.15 -1.76
N ASP A 99 -8.30 -20.11 -2.14
CA ASP A 99 -8.61 -21.55 -2.07
C ASP A 99 -8.58 -22.04 -0.62
N ALA A 100 -7.67 -21.52 0.21
CA ALA A 100 -7.56 -21.90 1.61
C ALA A 100 -8.70 -21.32 2.48
N ALA A 101 -9.15 -20.11 2.19
CA ALA A 101 -10.20 -19.38 2.89
C ALA A 101 -11.40 -19.15 1.94
N ALA A 102 -12.16 -20.23 1.70
CA ALA A 102 -13.20 -20.25 0.67
C ALA A 102 -14.32 -19.22 0.87
N ASP A 103 -14.60 -18.83 2.10
CA ASP A 103 -15.65 -17.88 2.45
C ASP A 103 -15.12 -16.46 2.72
N ALA A 104 -13.79 -16.23 2.62
CA ALA A 104 -13.19 -14.93 2.88
C ALA A 104 -13.33 -13.98 1.69
N ASP A 105 -13.53 -12.70 1.97
CA ASP A 105 -13.27 -11.63 1.01
C ASP A 105 -11.76 -11.42 0.89
N LEU A 106 -11.29 -11.07 -0.31
CA LEU A 106 -9.88 -10.98 -0.65
C LEU A 106 -9.52 -9.54 -1.01
N ALA A 107 -8.79 -8.87 -0.14
CA ALA A 107 -8.27 -7.54 -0.44
C ALA A 107 -6.84 -7.62 -0.96
N THR A 108 -6.47 -6.73 -1.89
CA THR A 108 -5.08 -6.50 -2.30
C THR A 108 -4.66 -5.08 -1.98
N THR A 109 -3.41 -4.90 -1.53
CA THR A 109 -2.84 -3.57 -1.27
C THR A 109 -2.10 -3.00 -2.47
N THR A 110 -2.37 -3.49 -3.67
CA THR A 110 -1.74 -2.95 -4.89
C THR A 110 -1.95 -1.45 -5.00
N SER A 111 -0.95 -0.76 -5.52
CA SER A 111 -0.99 0.69 -5.78
C SER A 111 -0.97 1.04 -7.27
N SER A 112 -0.61 0.09 -8.13
CA SER A 112 -0.34 0.36 -9.54
C SER A 112 -0.82 -0.74 -10.50
N LEU A 113 -1.06 -1.97 -10.00
CA LEU A 113 -1.52 -3.08 -10.84
C LEU A 113 -3.03 -3.02 -11.08
N SER A 114 -3.47 -3.54 -12.23
CA SER A 114 -4.88 -3.66 -12.56
C SER A 114 -5.60 -4.60 -11.59
N LEU A 115 -6.59 -4.08 -10.87
CA LEU A 115 -7.43 -4.89 -9.98
C LEU A 115 -8.25 -5.92 -10.76
N ASP A 116 -8.73 -5.58 -11.95
CA ASP A 116 -9.49 -6.51 -12.79
C ASP A 116 -8.62 -7.68 -13.23
N GLU A 117 -7.35 -7.42 -13.55
CA GLU A 117 -6.41 -8.47 -13.92
C GLU A 117 -6.08 -9.38 -12.73
N LEU A 118 -5.78 -8.81 -11.56
CA LEU A 118 -5.58 -9.55 -10.32
C LEU A 118 -6.81 -10.40 -9.95
N ALA A 119 -7.99 -9.82 -10.00
CA ALA A 119 -9.25 -10.48 -9.70
C ALA A 119 -9.53 -11.65 -10.67
N SER A 120 -9.37 -11.40 -11.96
CA SER A 120 -9.62 -12.40 -13.01
C SER A 120 -8.62 -13.56 -12.94
N GLN A 121 -7.31 -13.25 -12.85
CA GLN A 121 -6.27 -14.29 -12.88
C GLN A 121 -6.19 -15.10 -11.58
N SER A 122 -6.58 -14.53 -10.44
CA SER A 122 -6.66 -15.27 -9.16
C SER A 122 -7.77 -16.33 -9.14
N GLY A 123 -8.73 -16.28 -10.07
CA GLY A 123 -9.89 -17.18 -10.09
C GLY A 123 -11.00 -16.82 -9.09
N HIS A 124 -10.88 -15.71 -8.38
CA HIS A 124 -11.79 -15.29 -7.30
C HIS A 124 -12.42 -13.91 -7.53
N ALA A 125 -12.70 -13.53 -8.79
CA ALA A 125 -13.10 -12.20 -9.21
C ALA A 125 -14.21 -11.55 -8.34
N GLY A 126 -15.23 -12.32 -7.97
CA GLY A 126 -16.34 -11.80 -7.14
C GLY A 126 -15.95 -11.45 -5.70
N ARG A 127 -14.78 -11.88 -5.23
CA ARG A 127 -14.31 -11.65 -3.84
C ARG A 127 -13.12 -10.69 -3.73
N VAL A 128 -12.47 -10.36 -4.86
CA VAL A 128 -11.27 -9.51 -4.87
C VAL A 128 -11.62 -8.03 -4.92
N PHE A 129 -10.98 -7.22 -4.09
CA PHE A 129 -11.10 -5.76 -4.08
C PHE A 129 -9.79 -5.09 -3.67
N GLY A 130 -9.66 -3.79 -3.98
CA GLY A 130 -8.52 -2.96 -3.61
C GLY A 130 -8.71 -2.33 -2.23
N LEU A 131 -7.70 -2.45 -1.39
CA LEU A 131 -7.62 -1.82 -0.08
C LEU A 131 -6.23 -1.19 0.05
N HIS A 132 -6.11 0.08 -0.35
CA HIS A 132 -4.84 0.78 -0.50
C HIS A 132 -4.51 1.66 0.71
N PRO A 133 -3.72 1.18 1.68
CA PRO A 133 -3.22 1.96 2.79
C PRO A 133 -1.95 2.73 2.39
N PHE A 134 -1.62 3.75 3.17
CA PHE A 134 -0.41 4.55 2.97
C PHE A 134 0.64 4.25 4.05
N ASN A 135 1.92 4.22 3.65
CA ASN A 135 3.03 4.00 4.58
C ASN A 135 3.47 5.32 5.24
N PRO A 136 3.72 5.36 6.56
CA PRO A 136 3.57 4.28 7.56
C PRO A 136 2.10 4.05 7.94
N VAL A 137 1.61 2.81 7.80
CA VAL A 137 0.19 2.47 8.00
C VAL A 137 -0.36 2.92 9.35
N VAL A 138 0.48 2.84 10.41
CA VAL A 138 0.09 3.22 11.77
C VAL A 138 -0.09 4.75 11.97
N LYS A 139 0.36 5.56 11.01
CA LYS A 139 0.31 7.04 11.08
C LYS A 139 -0.66 7.65 10.07
N MET A 140 -0.88 6.94 8.96
CA MET A 140 -1.70 7.44 7.86
C MET A 140 -3.14 6.98 8.06
N ASP A 141 -4.06 7.92 8.11
CA ASP A 141 -5.47 7.61 8.41
C ASP A 141 -6.23 7.12 7.19
N LEU A 142 -5.81 7.47 5.99
CA LEU A 142 -6.52 7.16 4.76
C LEU A 142 -6.33 5.71 4.32
N ILE A 143 -7.43 5.08 3.91
CA ILE A 143 -7.47 3.92 3.02
C ILE A 143 -8.30 4.29 1.79
N GLU A 144 -7.74 4.13 0.60
CA GLU A 144 -8.50 4.14 -0.64
C GLU A 144 -9.10 2.75 -0.84
N LEU A 145 -10.43 2.70 -0.93
CA LEU A 145 -11.20 1.47 -1.18
C LEU A 145 -11.64 1.46 -2.64
N CYS A 146 -11.24 0.44 -3.37
CA CYS A 146 -11.59 0.28 -4.76
C CYS A 146 -12.28 -1.08 -4.99
N LEU A 147 -13.45 -1.05 -5.63
CA LEU A 147 -14.21 -2.25 -5.93
C LEU A 147 -14.34 -2.38 -7.46
N PRO A 148 -13.65 -3.37 -8.07
CA PRO A 148 -13.92 -3.77 -9.46
C PRO A 148 -15.39 -4.10 -9.71
N ASP A 149 -15.86 -3.97 -10.93
CA ASP A 149 -17.27 -4.25 -11.29
C ASP A 149 -17.67 -5.71 -11.00
N ALA A 150 -16.72 -6.64 -11.05
CA ALA A 150 -16.96 -8.05 -10.75
C ALA A 150 -17.09 -8.34 -9.24
N THR A 151 -16.73 -7.41 -8.37
CA THR A 151 -16.74 -7.59 -6.92
C THR A 151 -18.19 -7.59 -6.39
N ASN A 152 -18.50 -8.52 -5.48
CA ASN A 152 -19.82 -8.61 -4.87
C ASN A 152 -20.15 -7.34 -4.04
N ASP A 153 -21.33 -6.80 -4.22
CA ASP A 153 -21.79 -5.54 -3.57
C ASP A 153 -21.76 -5.61 -2.03
N GLU A 154 -21.92 -6.80 -1.45
CA GLU A 154 -21.91 -7.04 0.00
C GLU A 154 -20.53 -6.75 0.65
N ILE A 155 -19.46 -6.78 -0.13
CA ILE A 155 -18.08 -6.51 0.33
C ILE A 155 -17.93 -5.05 0.74
N ARG A 156 -18.51 -4.12 -0.02
CA ARG A 156 -18.41 -2.66 0.20
C ARG A 156 -18.72 -2.24 1.66
N PRO A 157 -19.89 -2.55 2.23
CA PRO A 157 -20.19 -2.15 3.61
C PRO A 157 -19.31 -2.87 4.63
N ARG A 158 -18.94 -4.13 4.40
CA ARG A 158 -18.08 -4.92 5.29
C ARG A 158 -16.66 -4.35 5.34
N ALA A 159 -16.06 -4.07 4.17
CA ALA A 159 -14.73 -3.49 4.06
C ALA A 159 -14.65 -2.11 4.73
N ARG A 160 -15.65 -1.24 4.48
CA ARG A 160 -15.74 0.07 5.13
C ARG A 160 -15.81 -0.06 6.65
N THR A 161 -16.73 -0.88 7.16
CA THR A 161 -16.91 -1.09 8.60
C THR A 161 -15.62 -1.59 9.26
N TRP A 162 -14.90 -2.51 8.62
CA TRP A 162 -13.64 -3.02 9.14
C TRP A 162 -12.55 -1.95 9.16
N CYS A 163 -12.37 -1.20 8.08
CA CYS A 163 -11.38 -0.11 8.03
C CYS A 163 -11.65 0.92 9.11
N GLU A 164 -12.90 1.33 9.33
CA GLU A 164 -13.27 2.28 10.38
C GLU A 164 -13.00 1.69 11.78
N ALA A 165 -13.26 0.40 11.97
CA ALA A 165 -13.00 -0.29 13.24
C ALA A 165 -11.50 -0.38 13.59
N ILE A 166 -10.62 -0.38 12.61
CA ILE A 166 -9.16 -0.33 12.81
C ILE A 166 -8.58 1.09 12.81
N GLY A 167 -9.45 2.10 12.96
CA GLY A 167 -9.08 3.52 13.09
C GLY A 167 -8.73 4.21 11.77
N LYS A 168 -9.26 3.73 10.62
CA LYS A 168 -8.98 4.31 9.30
C LYS A 168 -10.18 5.06 8.74
N THR A 169 -9.90 6.10 7.98
CA THR A 169 -10.87 6.84 7.16
C THR A 169 -10.89 6.22 5.76
N VAL A 170 -12.06 5.85 5.28
CA VAL A 170 -12.22 5.21 3.97
C VAL A 170 -12.76 6.20 2.95
N VAL A 171 -12.04 6.33 1.85
CA VAL A 171 -12.53 7.00 0.65
C VAL A 171 -12.65 5.95 -0.46
N GLU A 172 -13.84 5.83 -1.02
CA GLU A 172 -14.06 4.97 -2.17
C GLU A 172 -13.59 5.69 -3.44
N VAL A 173 -12.80 4.99 -4.25
CA VAL A 173 -12.12 5.56 -5.40
C VAL A 173 -12.41 4.75 -6.67
N PRO A 174 -12.33 5.36 -7.87
CA PRO A 174 -12.44 4.65 -9.15
C PRO A 174 -11.37 3.54 -9.28
N ASN A 175 -11.72 2.49 -10.04
CA ASN A 175 -10.79 1.42 -10.39
C ASN A 175 -9.89 1.86 -11.56
N GLU A 176 -8.91 2.69 -11.23
CA GLU A 176 -7.89 3.16 -12.17
C GLU A 176 -6.51 3.08 -11.53
N PRO A 177 -5.44 2.72 -12.28
CA PRO A 177 -4.08 2.67 -11.77
C PRO A 177 -3.66 3.95 -11.06
N GLY A 178 -3.08 3.81 -9.86
CA GLY A 178 -2.67 4.92 -9.01
C GLY A 178 -3.80 5.55 -8.20
N PHE A 179 -5.05 5.10 -8.39
CA PHE A 179 -6.23 5.60 -7.68
C PHE A 179 -6.31 7.14 -7.70
N VAL A 180 -6.47 7.78 -6.56
CA VAL A 180 -6.52 9.24 -6.47
C VAL A 180 -5.19 9.83 -6.01
N VAL A 181 -4.63 9.31 -4.91
CA VAL A 181 -3.43 9.93 -4.31
C VAL A 181 -2.24 9.83 -5.24
N ASN A 182 -1.90 8.64 -5.73
CA ASN A 182 -0.73 8.48 -6.60
C ASN A 182 -0.92 9.19 -7.94
N ARG A 183 -2.13 9.15 -8.51
CA ARG A 183 -2.46 9.80 -9.79
C ARG A 183 -2.33 11.33 -9.74
N LEU A 184 -2.50 11.96 -8.58
CA LEU A 184 -2.29 13.40 -8.39
C LEU A 184 -0.89 13.74 -7.88
N LEU A 185 -0.35 12.91 -6.99
CA LEU A 185 0.91 13.18 -6.32
C LEU A 185 2.11 13.04 -7.27
N PHE A 186 2.20 11.94 -8.02
CA PHE A 186 3.41 11.69 -8.82
C PHE A 186 3.63 12.68 -9.96
N PRO A 187 2.61 13.11 -10.73
CA PRO A 187 2.79 14.20 -11.69
C PRO A 187 3.29 15.49 -11.04
N TYR A 188 2.77 15.87 -9.87
CA TYR A 188 3.26 17.02 -9.12
C TYR A 188 4.73 16.86 -8.73
N LEU A 189 5.14 15.69 -8.22
CA LEU A 189 6.54 15.43 -7.88
C LEU A 189 7.46 15.45 -9.11
N PHE A 190 6.99 14.89 -10.22
CA PHE A 190 7.72 14.87 -11.48
C PHE A 190 7.88 16.29 -12.08
N ASP A 191 6.86 17.13 -11.96
CA ASP A 191 6.94 18.53 -12.40
C ASP A 191 7.93 19.33 -11.56
N ALA A 192 8.08 19.04 -10.27
CA ALA A 192 9.12 19.65 -9.44
C ALA A 192 10.54 19.26 -9.93
N VAL A 193 10.75 17.99 -10.34
CA VAL A 193 12.01 17.54 -10.92
C VAL A 193 12.27 18.24 -12.26
N ARG A 194 11.26 18.29 -13.14
CA ARG A 194 11.37 18.98 -14.45
C ARG A 194 11.71 20.46 -14.29
N LEU A 195 11.04 21.14 -13.34
CA LEU A 195 11.31 22.55 -13.03
C LEU A 195 12.75 22.76 -12.55
N MET A 196 13.25 21.92 -11.65
CA MET A 196 14.62 21.94 -11.17
C MET A 196 15.61 21.83 -12.34
N GLU A 197 15.40 20.87 -13.26
CA GLU A 197 16.27 20.68 -14.43
C GLU A 197 16.21 21.87 -15.41
N GLN A 198 15.02 22.41 -15.66
CA GLN A 198 14.82 23.52 -16.60
C GLN A 198 15.40 24.83 -16.11
N THR A 199 15.37 25.08 -14.81
CA THR A 199 15.79 26.36 -14.21
C THR A 199 17.21 26.35 -13.66
N GLY A 200 17.77 25.15 -13.40
CA GLY A 200 19.07 25.01 -12.73
C GLY A 200 19.00 25.24 -11.21
N MET A 201 17.81 25.36 -10.63
CA MET A 201 17.64 25.48 -9.18
C MET A 201 18.11 24.21 -8.46
N GLY A 202 18.59 24.34 -7.23
CA GLY A 202 18.91 23.23 -6.36
C GLY A 202 17.64 22.59 -5.75
N ALA A 203 17.77 21.34 -5.29
CA ALA A 203 16.68 20.63 -4.65
C ALA A 203 16.14 21.38 -3.41
N GLU A 204 17.03 21.92 -2.58
CA GLU A 204 16.68 22.67 -1.36
C GLU A 204 15.88 23.93 -1.69
N GLU A 205 16.20 24.62 -2.79
CA GLU A 205 15.51 25.84 -3.20
C GLU A 205 14.08 25.53 -3.66
N VAL A 206 13.88 24.48 -4.46
CA VAL A 206 12.54 24.03 -4.90
C VAL A 206 11.72 23.62 -3.70
N ASP A 207 12.27 22.78 -2.82
CA ASP A 207 11.59 22.30 -1.62
C ASP A 207 11.22 23.42 -0.67
N SER A 208 12.12 24.44 -0.49
CA SER A 208 11.85 25.61 0.33
C SER A 208 10.69 26.45 -0.21
N CYS A 209 10.59 26.62 -1.54
CA CYS A 209 9.45 27.30 -2.14
C CYS A 209 8.12 26.61 -1.79
N MET A 210 8.08 25.29 -1.83
CA MET A 210 6.85 24.53 -1.55
C MET A 210 6.52 24.47 -0.06
N THR A 211 7.52 24.32 0.79
CA THR A 211 7.29 24.27 2.25
C THR A 211 6.93 25.65 2.82
N LEU A 212 7.63 26.70 2.42
CA LEU A 212 7.41 28.05 2.96
C LEU A 212 6.32 28.82 2.21
N GLY A 213 6.21 28.63 0.90
CA GLY A 213 5.24 29.35 0.07
C GLY A 213 3.86 28.70 0.00
N ALA A 214 3.80 27.39 -0.03
CA ALA A 214 2.55 26.60 -0.13
C ALA A 214 2.20 25.84 1.15
N ASN A 215 3.00 25.96 2.20
CA ASN A 215 2.81 25.30 3.51
C ASN A 215 2.73 23.77 3.42
N TYR A 216 3.45 23.16 2.49
CA TYR A 216 3.57 21.70 2.45
C TYR A 216 4.42 21.21 3.61
N PRO A 217 4.08 20.07 4.24
CA PRO A 217 4.83 19.55 5.40
C PRO A 217 6.24 19.06 5.01
N MET A 218 6.45 18.78 3.71
CA MET A 218 7.73 18.33 3.14
C MET A 218 7.81 18.80 1.69
N GLY A 219 8.99 19.18 1.23
CA GLY A 219 9.20 19.55 -0.16
C GLY A 219 9.14 18.33 -1.11
N PRO A 220 8.84 18.55 -2.39
CA PRO A 220 8.61 17.46 -3.34
C PRO A 220 9.82 16.56 -3.57
N LEU A 221 11.04 17.10 -3.57
CA LEU A 221 12.25 16.32 -3.82
C LEU A 221 12.66 15.50 -2.59
N ALA A 222 12.50 16.07 -1.38
CA ALA A 222 12.67 15.34 -0.13
C ALA A 222 11.59 14.24 0.04
N LEU A 223 10.36 14.44 -0.50
CA LEU A 223 9.31 13.45 -0.50
C LEU A 223 9.61 12.30 -1.47
N LEU A 224 10.18 12.56 -2.64
CA LEU A 224 10.68 11.53 -3.56
C LEU A 224 11.75 10.65 -2.88
N ASP A 225 12.68 11.25 -2.16
CA ASP A 225 13.71 10.52 -1.42
C ASP A 225 13.12 9.71 -0.24
N LEU A 226 12.05 10.18 0.39
CA LEU A 226 11.34 9.46 1.44
C LEU A 226 10.56 8.26 0.90
N ILE A 227 9.86 8.41 -0.21
CA ILE A 227 9.10 7.35 -0.88
C ILE A 227 10.06 6.29 -1.43
N GLY A 228 11.15 6.73 -2.02
CA GLY A 228 12.11 5.95 -2.77
C GLY A 228 12.00 6.23 -4.27
N VAL A 229 13.12 6.63 -4.86
CA VAL A 229 13.19 7.05 -6.27
C VAL A 229 12.80 5.93 -7.23
N ASP A 230 13.19 4.70 -6.95
CA ASP A 230 12.81 3.50 -7.71
C ASP A 230 11.30 3.21 -7.64
N VAL A 231 10.69 3.41 -6.47
CA VAL A 231 9.23 3.29 -6.29
C VAL A 231 8.51 4.36 -7.10
N ALA A 232 9.03 5.60 -7.09
CA ALA A 232 8.46 6.70 -7.86
C ALA A 232 8.54 6.44 -9.37
N VAL A 233 9.66 5.89 -9.86
CA VAL A 233 9.82 5.49 -11.26
C VAL A 233 8.80 4.41 -11.63
N ALA A 234 8.70 3.34 -10.85
CA ALA A 234 7.77 2.25 -11.13
C ALA A 234 6.30 2.71 -11.18
N ILE A 235 5.89 3.57 -10.24
CA ILE A 235 4.53 4.13 -10.23
C ILE A 235 4.31 5.03 -11.45
N GLY A 236 5.27 5.88 -11.81
CA GLY A 236 5.15 6.74 -12.98
C GLY A 236 5.07 5.95 -14.29
N GLU A 237 5.84 4.86 -14.42
CA GLU A 237 5.77 3.96 -15.57
C GLU A 237 4.39 3.30 -15.67
N ALA A 238 3.84 2.82 -14.58
CA ALA A 238 2.50 2.22 -14.54
C ALA A 238 1.42 3.25 -14.91
N LEU A 239 1.46 4.45 -14.33
CA LEU A 239 0.54 5.53 -14.67
C LEU A 239 0.63 5.95 -16.13
N HIS A 240 1.85 6.04 -16.68
CA HIS A 240 2.07 6.40 -18.08
C HIS A 240 1.62 5.30 -19.03
N ALA A 241 1.86 4.03 -18.70
CA ALA A 241 1.40 2.89 -19.49
C ALA A 241 -0.13 2.82 -19.60
N ASP A 242 -0.83 3.19 -18.53
CA ASP A 242 -2.30 3.25 -18.50
C ASP A 242 -2.86 4.44 -19.27
N SER A 243 -2.37 5.65 -18.96
CA SER A 243 -2.97 6.90 -19.48
C SER A 243 -2.43 7.37 -20.82
N GLY A 244 -1.18 6.99 -21.15
CA GLY A 244 -0.43 7.55 -22.29
C GLY A 244 0.00 9.03 -22.13
N GLU A 245 -0.30 9.66 -20.99
CA GLU A 245 -0.06 11.07 -20.74
C GLU A 245 1.39 11.35 -20.36
N ASP A 246 2.05 12.27 -21.05
CA ASP A 246 3.47 12.58 -20.82
C ASP A 246 3.78 13.10 -19.41
N HIS A 247 2.82 13.74 -18.74
CA HIS A 247 3.03 14.22 -17.37
C HIS A 247 3.15 13.09 -16.34
N HIS A 248 2.64 11.89 -16.63
CA HIS A 248 2.83 10.69 -15.83
C HIS A 248 4.21 10.05 -16.03
N ARG A 249 4.89 10.33 -17.14
CA ARG A 249 6.20 9.73 -17.44
C ARG A 249 7.26 10.17 -16.43
N PRO A 250 8.01 9.24 -15.83
CA PRO A 250 9.12 9.61 -14.94
C PRO A 250 10.14 10.48 -15.65
N PRO A 251 10.60 11.61 -15.06
CA PRO A 251 11.71 12.40 -15.60
C PRO A 251 12.99 11.59 -15.71
N GLY A 252 13.80 11.88 -16.73
CA GLY A 252 15.09 11.20 -16.96
C GLY A 252 16.03 11.28 -15.76
N ARG A 253 15.96 12.35 -14.98
CA ARG A 253 16.73 12.50 -13.75
C ARG A 253 16.44 11.42 -12.71
N LEU A 254 15.18 11.01 -12.54
CA LEU A 254 14.83 9.93 -11.62
C LEU A 254 15.42 8.60 -12.08
N ILE A 255 15.32 8.30 -13.38
CA ILE A 255 15.92 7.10 -13.96
C ILE A 255 17.44 7.08 -13.73
N ALA A 256 18.12 8.19 -13.97
CA ALA A 256 19.55 8.32 -13.73
C ALA A 256 19.94 8.14 -12.24
N LEU A 257 19.10 8.57 -11.30
CA LEU A 257 19.32 8.32 -9.88
C LEU A 257 19.19 6.84 -9.54
N VAL A 258 18.17 6.15 -10.09
CA VAL A 258 18.00 4.69 -9.93
C VAL A 258 19.21 3.93 -10.48
N ASP A 259 19.65 4.24 -11.68
CA ASP A 259 20.83 3.63 -12.31
C ASP A 259 22.12 3.83 -11.50
N ALA A 260 22.22 4.97 -10.81
CA ALA A 260 23.34 5.28 -9.90
C ALA A 260 23.19 4.64 -8.50
N GLY A 261 22.13 3.90 -8.22
CA GLY A 261 21.84 3.33 -6.90
C GLY A 261 21.46 4.37 -5.83
N LYS A 262 21.13 5.59 -6.23
CA LYS A 262 20.69 6.69 -5.36
C LYS A 262 19.17 6.65 -5.21
N LEU A 263 18.68 5.75 -4.35
CA LEU A 263 17.26 5.46 -4.19
C LEU A 263 16.57 6.30 -3.11
N GLY A 264 17.18 7.37 -2.65
CA GLY A 264 16.71 8.21 -1.56
C GLY A 264 17.17 7.73 -0.19
N ARG A 265 16.39 8.01 0.86
CA ARG A 265 16.77 7.73 2.26
C ARG A 265 17.19 6.28 2.51
N LYS A 266 16.56 5.31 1.85
CA LYS A 266 16.84 3.89 2.04
C LYS A 266 18.23 3.45 1.55
N SER A 267 18.86 4.23 0.66
CA SER A 267 20.21 3.98 0.15
C SER A 267 21.25 5.01 0.66
N GLY A 268 20.84 5.94 1.53
CA GLY A 268 21.70 7.02 2.04
C GLY A 268 21.86 8.18 1.08
N ALA A 269 21.35 8.11 -0.14
CA ALA A 269 21.46 9.18 -1.13
C ALA A 269 20.32 9.18 -2.14
N GLY A 270 19.91 10.38 -2.60
CA GLY A 270 18.93 10.62 -3.64
C GLY A 270 19.14 12.03 -4.21
N PHE A 271 18.12 12.89 -4.09
CA PHE A 271 18.28 14.33 -4.28
C PHE A 271 19.10 14.99 -3.18
N TYR A 272 19.08 14.35 -2.00
CA TYR A 272 19.86 14.71 -0.82
C TYR A 272 20.79 13.56 -0.42
N GLU A 273 21.78 13.89 0.42
CA GLU A 273 22.60 12.88 1.12
C GLU A 273 22.04 12.70 2.54
N TYR A 274 22.03 11.45 3.02
CA TYR A 274 21.49 11.06 4.31
C TYR A 274 22.54 10.28 5.11
N ASP A 275 22.65 10.58 6.40
CA ASP A 275 23.54 9.89 7.35
C ASP A 275 22.97 8.51 7.78
#